data_c8b62208ddea0b8fa5a04a1917d34872
#
_entry.id   c8b62208ddea0b8fa5a04a1917d34872
#
_cell.length_a   1.000
_cell.length_b   1.000
_cell.length_c   1.000
_cell.angle_alpha   90.00
_cell.angle_beta   90.00
_cell.angle_gamma   90.00
#
_symmetry.space_group_name_H-M   'P 1'
#
loop_
_entity.id
_entity.type
_entity.pdbx_description
1 polymer ?
#
loop_
_entity_poly.entity_id
_entity_poly.type
_entity_poly.pdbx_seq_one_letter_code
_entity_poly.pdbx_strand_id
1 'polypeptide(L)'
;EKDFGALITRLKAEGVEVIYFGGYHPEAGLMVRQMKDAGLSAQLIAGDGLSNNEYVTIGGDAAEGTIFTNASDALKNADSKAAVDALAAKNIPAEAFTLNTYAAVEVIAAGIAKAGSTDDAEAVAAALKDGSEIPTAIGKLTYGETGDLTSQSFAVYKWEAGKTVSAE
;
A
#
# COMPACT_ATOMS: atom_id res chain seq x y z
N GLU A 1 5.75 -18.67 -3.36
CA GLU A 1 5.40 -19.71 -4.37
C GLU A 1 5.65 -19.14 -5.76
N LYS A 2 6.09 -19.99 -6.72
CA LYS A 2 6.38 -19.56 -8.09
C LYS A 2 5.53 -20.27 -9.14
N ASP A 3 4.84 -21.33 -8.77
CA ASP A 3 3.97 -22.12 -9.66
C ASP A 3 2.56 -22.23 -9.06
N PHE A 4 1.61 -21.69 -9.77
CA PHE A 4 0.18 -21.68 -9.43
C PHE A 4 -0.63 -22.58 -10.38
N GLY A 5 -0.01 -23.33 -11.28
CA GLY A 5 -0.67 -24.10 -12.35
C GLY A 5 -1.75 -25.04 -11.86
N ALA A 6 -1.48 -25.80 -10.80
CA ALA A 6 -2.48 -26.71 -10.21
C ALA A 6 -3.68 -25.96 -9.63
N LEU A 7 -3.44 -24.83 -8.92
CA LEU A 7 -4.49 -23.96 -8.38
C LEU A 7 -5.34 -23.37 -9.50
N ILE A 8 -4.69 -22.80 -10.52
CA ILE A 8 -5.36 -22.17 -11.66
C ILE A 8 -6.22 -23.17 -12.44
N THR A 9 -5.72 -24.38 -12.64
CA THR A 9 -6.48 -25.46 -13.28
C THR A 9 -7.75 -25.78 -12.50
N ARG A 10 -7.67 -25.86 -11.20
CA ARG A 10 -8.82 -26.09 -10.32
C ARG A 10 -9.80 -24.91 -10.35
N LEU A 11 -9.33 -23.67 -10.19
CA LEU A 11 -10.17 -22.47 -10.25
C LEU A 11 -10.94 -22.37 -11.58
N LYS A 12 -10.26 -22.71 -12.69
CA LYS A 12 -10.88 -22.74 -14.01
C LYS A 12 -11.94 -23.81 -14.12
N ALA A 13 -11.68 -25.03 -13.60
CA ALA A 13 -12.66 -26.12 -13.62
C ALA A 13 -13.90 -25.81 -12.78
N GLU A 14 -13.75 -25.05 -11.70
CA GLU A 14 -14.83 -24.61 -10.83
C GLU A 14 -15.57 -23.35 -11.37
N GLY A 15 -15.13 -22.77 -12.48
CA GLY A 15 -15.74 -21.59 -13.08
C GLY A 15 -15.62 -20.31 -12.25
N VAL A 16 -14.50 -20.15 -11.54
CA VAL A 16 -14.27 -18.99 -10.67
C VAL A 16 -14.12 -17.72 -11.52
N GLU A 17 -14.91 -16.71 -11.22
CA GLU A 17 -14.93 -15.41 -11.91
C GLU A 17 -14.21 -14.30 -11.15
N VAL A 18 -14.05 -14.43 -9.82
CA VAL A 18 -13.38 -13.44 -8.97
C VAL A 18 -12.45 -14.15 -8.01
N ILE A 19 -11.24 -13.62 -7.88
CA ILE A 19 -10.22 -14.09 -6.95
C ILE A 19 -9.84 -12.95 -6.02
N TYR A 20 -10.05 -13.11 -4.71
CA TYR A 20 -9.45 -12.22 -3.73
C TYR A 20 -8.09 -12.78 -3.31
N PHE A 21 -7.03 -12.02 -3.57
CA PHE A 21 -5.66 -12.42 -3.30
C PHE A 21 -5.09 -11.67 -2.09
N GLY A 22 -4.75 -12.43 -1.04
CA GLY A 22 -4.07 -11.94 0.14
C GLY A 22 -2.57 -12.22 0.05
N GLY A 23 -1.80 -11.29 -0.52
CA GLY A 23 -0.36 -11.46 -0.68
C GLY A 23 0.29 -10.25 -1.36
N TYR A 24 1.47 -10.46 -1.90
CA TYR A 24 2.30 -9.39 -2.44
C TYR A 24 2.46 -9.48 -3.96
N HIS A 25 2.93 -8.38 -4.51
CA HIS A 25 3.10 -8.16 -5.95
C HIS A 25 3.94 -9.21 -6.69
N PRO A 26 5.02 -9.83 -6.14
CA PRO A 26 5.79 -10.81 -6.90
C PRO A 26 4.99 -12.06 -7.23
N GLU A 27 4.29 -12.60 -6.24
CA GLU A 27 3.45 -13.79 -6.42
C GLU A 27 2.22 -13.48 -7.27
N ALA A 28 1.58 -12.34 -7.02
CA ALA A 28 0.41 -11.90 -7.77
C ALA A 28 0.74 -11.71 -9.26
N GLY A 29 1.87 -11.09 -9.58
CA GLY A 29 2.32 -10.89 -10.96
C GLY A 29 2.56 -12.21 -11.69
N LEU A 30 3.17 -13.20 -11.02
CA LEU A 30 3.33 -14.55 -11.57
C LEU A 30 1.98 -15.25 -11.76
N MET A 31 1.08 -15.09 -10.79
CA MET A 31 -0.24 -15.72 -10.81
C MET A 31 -1.08 -15.21 -11.98
N VAL A 32 -1.19 -13.87 -12.18
CA VAL A 32 -2.00 -13.33 -13.28
C VAL A 32 -1.44 -13.73 -14.65
N ARG A 33 -0.12 -13.82 -14.80
CA ARG A 33 0.52 -14.33 -16.01
C ARG A 33 0.12 -15.77 -16.30
N GLN A 34 0.23 -16.65 -15.30
CA GLN A 34 -0.16 -18.04 -15.43
C GLN A 34 -1.67 -18.20 -15.65
N MET A 35 -2.51 -17.34 -15.05
CA MET A 35 -3.96 -17.29 -15.33
C MET A 35 -4.21 -16.98 -16.81
N LYS A 36 -3.55 -15.96 -17.36
CA LYS A 36 -3.66 -15.59 -18.78
C LYS A 36 -3.23 -16.75 -19.68
N ASP A 37 -2.08 -17.37 -19.41
CA ASP A 37 -1.53 -18.49 -20.18
C ASP A 37 -2.48 -19.71 -20.15
N ALA A 38 -3.13 -19.95 -19.03
CA ALA A 38 -4.11 -21.02 -18.87
C ALA A 38 -5.52 -20.67 -19.38
N GLY A 39 -5.75 -19.43 -19.81
CA GLY A 39 -7.06 -18.93 -20.25
C GLY A 39 -8.10 -18.88 -19.12
N LEU A 40 -7.68 -18.52 -17.90
CA LEU A 40 -8.58 -18.19 -16.80
C LEU A 40 -8.79 -16.67 -16.75
N SER A 41 -10.02 -16.23 -17.03
CA SER A 41 -10.40 -14.81 -17.10
C SER A 41 -11.06 -14.32 -15.80
N ALA A 42 -10.60 -14.78 -14.64
CA ALA A 42 -11.10 -14.31 -13.36
C ALA A 42 -10.55 -12.91 -13.01
N GLN A 43 -11.39 -12.05 -12.44
CA GLN A 43 -10.99 -10.75 -11.92
C GLN A 43 -10.14 -10.92 -10.67
N LEU A 44 -8.90 -10.42 -10.67
CA LEU A 44 -8.09 -10.36 -9.45
C LEU A 44 -8.41 -9.09 -8.65
N ILE A 45 -8.69 -9.28 -7.37
CA ILE A 45 -8.87 -8.22 -6.37
C ILE A 45 -7.90 -8.49 -5.23
N ALA A 46 -7.25 -7.45 -4.71
CA ALA A 46 -6.27 -7.60 -3.65
C ALA A 46 -6.21 -6.38 -2.71
N GLY A 47 -5.34 -6.45 -1.71
CA GLY A 47 -4.96 -5.32 -0.87
C GLY A 47 -3.80 -4.52 -1.45
N ASP A 48 -3.25 -3.65 -0.62
CA ASP A 48 -2.18 -2.69 -0.89
C ASP A 48 -0.84 -3.33 -1.31
N GLY A 49 -0.65 -4.62 -1.03
CA GLY A 49 0.53 -5.38 -1.45
C GLY A 49 0.78 -5.40 -2.97
N LEU A 50 -0.21 -4.96 -3.78
CA LEU A 50 -0.12 -4.87 -5.22
C LEU A 50 0.17 -3.45 -5.75
N SER A 51 0.43 -2.48 -4.86
CA SER A 51 0.68 -1.09 -5.25
C SER A 51 2.07 -0.82 -5.87
N ASN A 52 2.96 -1.82 -5.88
CA ASN A 52 4.31 -1.69 -6.41
C ASN A 52 4.35 -1.89 -7.94
N ASN A 53 5.09 -1.02 -8.65
CA ASN A 53 5.27 -1.09 -10.12
C ASN A 53 5.89 -2.43 -10.60
N GLU A 54 6.59 -3.16 -9.72
CA GLU A 54 7.11 -4.49 -10.04
C GLU A 54 5.98 -5.49 -10.36
N TYR A 55 4.77 -5.26 -9.84
CA TYR A 55 3.59 -6.06 -10.19
C TYR A 55 3.36 -6.12 -11.70
N VAL A 56 3.31 -4.95 -12.34
CA VAL A 56 3.10 -4.88 -13.80
C VAL A 56 4.34 -5.31 -14.59
N THR A 57 5.54 -5.14 -14.03
CA THR A 57 6.78 -5.64 -14.64
C THR A 57 6.78 -7.16 -14.73
N ILE A 58 6.28 -7.84 -13.69
CA ILE A 58 6.20 -9.31 -13.64
C ILE A 58 4.97 -9.82 -14.41
N GLY A 59 3.80 -9.20 -14.19
CA GLY A 59 2.52 -9.63 -14.76
C GLY A 59 2.36 -9.28 -16.24
N GLY A 60 3.08 -8.24 -16.71
CA GLY A 60 2.90 -7.71 -18.06
C GLY A 60 1.44 -7.32 -18.33
N ASP A 61 0.96 -7.57 -19.54
CA ASP A 61 -0.44 -7.29 -19.94
C ASP A 61 -1.48 -8.06 -19.10
N ALA A 62 -1.08 -9.12 -18.39
CA ALA A 62 -1.99 -9.87 -17.52
C ALA A 62 -2.31 -9.14 -16.20
N ALA A 63 -1.52 -8.14 -15.85
CA ALA A 63 -1.76 -7.30 -14.67
C ALA A 63 -2.88 -6.27 -14.90
N GLU A 64 -3.23 -6.03 -16.18
CA GLU A 64 -4.22 -5.04 -16.57
C GLU A 64 -5.59 -5.32 -15.96
N GLY A 65 -6.27 -4.29 -15.47
CA GLY A 65 -7.58 -4.42 -14.85
C GLY A 65 -7.58 -4.96 -13.40
N THR A 66 -6.44 -5.37 -12.85
CA THR A 66 -6.39 -5.80 -11.44
C THR A 66 -6.81 -4.67 -10.51
N ILE A 67 -7.71 -4.97 -9.59
CA ILE A 67 -8.26 -4.02 -8.60
C ILE A 67 -7.56 -4.27 -7.25
N PHE A 68 -7.25 -3.19 -6.54
CA PHE A 68 -6.70 -3.30 -5.20
C PHE A 68 -7.07 -2.09 -4.32
N THR A 69 -7.11 -2.30 -3.01
CA THR A 69 -7.30 -1.22 -2.05
C THR A 69 -5.94 -0.73 -1.56
N ASN A 70 -5.81 0.57 -1.38
CA ASN A 70 -4.63 1.17 -0.75
C ASN A 70 -5.03 2.44 0.02
N ALA A 71 -4.15 2.92 0.87
CA ALA A 71 -4.29 4.25 1.45
C ALA A 71 -4.38 5.29 0.32
N SER A 72 -5.07 6.39 0.59
CA SER A 72 -5.18 7.51 -0.35
C SER A 72 -3.79 8.01 -0.74
N ASP A 73 -3.65 8.40 -2.00
CA ASP A 73 -2.38 8.81 -2.58
C ASP A 73 -1.78 10.03 -1.85
N ALA A 74 -0.75 9.79 -1.06
CA ALA A 74 -0.06 10.80 -0.27
C ALA A 74 0.59 11.91 -1.13
N LEU A 75 0.92 11.64 -2.40
CA LEU A 75 1.45 12.64 -3.33
C LEU A 75 0.45 13.74 -3.68
N LYS A 76 -0.85 13.47 -3.50
CA LYS A 76 -1.92 14.47 -3.69
C LYS A 76 -2.06 15.43 -2.50
N ASN A 77 -1.41 15.13 -1.37
CA ASN A 77 -1.42 16.00 -0.21
C ASN A 77 -0.37 17.11 -0.36
N ALA A 78 -0.76 18.36 -0.16
CA ALA A 78 0.16 19.51 -0.25
C ALA A 78 1.31 19.44 0.78
N ASP A 79 1.07 18.80 1.93
CA ASP A 79 2.06 18.64 3.00
C ASP A 79 3.23 17.72 2.58
N SER A 80 3.04 16.88 1.55
CA SER A 80 4.06 15.96 1.07
C SER A 80 5.23 16.64 0.35
N LYS A 81 5.02 17.87 -0.15
CA LYS A 81 5.99 18.53 -1.03
C LYS A 81 7.41 18.61 -0.46
N ALA A 82 7.55 19.00 0.79
CA ALA A 82 8.87 19.14 1.42
C ALA A 82 9.60 17.79 1.53
N ALA A 83 8.87 16.73 1.87
CA ALA A 83 9.43 15.38 1.94
C ALA A 83 9.83 14.86 0.55
N VAL A 84 8.97 15.08 -0.46
CA VAL A 84 9.26 14.72 -1.86
C VAL A 84 10.53 15.41 -2.36
N ASP A 85 10.66 16.73 -2.13
CA ASP A 85 11.84 17.50 -2.54
C ASP A 85 13.13 16.99 -1.82
N ALA A 86 13.01 16.67 -0.52
CA ALA A 86 14.13 16.14 0.26
C ALA A 86 14.56 14.73 -0.19
N LEU A 87 13.62 13.87 -0.55
CA LEU A 87 13.88 12.54 -1.10
C LEU A 87 14.51 12.64 -2.49
N ALA A 88 13.98 13.51 -3.37
CA ALA A 88 14.50 13.74 -4.70
C ALA A 88 15.95 14.24 -4.68
N ALA A 89 16.31 15.13 -3.74
CA ALA A 89 17.68 15.59 -3.55
C ALA A 89 18.67 14.46 -3.20
N LYS A 90 18.16 13.32 -2.73
CA LYS A 90 18.94 12.11 -2.42
C LYS A 90 18.79 11.01 -3.48
N ASN A 91 18.13 11.30 -4.61
CA ASN A 91 17.77 10.33 -5.66
C ASN A 91 16.91 9.16 -5.13
N ILE A 92 16.05 9.41 -4.15
CA ILE A 92 15.09 8.44 -3.63
C ILE A 92 13.72 8.75 -4.23
N PRO A 93 13.09 7.82 -4.99
CA PRO A 93 11.77 8.05 -5.55
C PRO A 93 10.70 8.03 -4.45
N ALA A 94 9.76 8.97 -4.53
CA ALA A 94 8.59 9.00 -3.66
C ALA A 94 7.47 8.13 -4.25
N GLU A 95 7.63 6.82 -4.16
CA GLU A 95 6.68 5.83 -4.71
C GLU A 95 6.26 4.81 -3.65
N ALA A 96 5.20 4.07 -3.94
CA ALA A 96 4.63 3.07 -3.04
C ALA A 96 4.48 3.61 -1.60
N PHE A 97 5.13 3.00 -0.62
CA PHE A 97 5.03 3.35 0.80
C PHE A 97 6.09 4.35 1.29
N THR A 98 6.87 4.97 0.40
CA THR A 98 7.98 5.85 0.78
C THR A 98 7.52 7.01 1.68
N LEU A 99 6.45 7.72 1.30
CA LEU A 99 5.91 8.82 2.10
C LEU A 99 5.25 8.36 3.40
N ASN A 100 4.60 7.21 3.39
CA ASN A 100 4.03 6.61 4.60
C ASN A 100 5.14 6.24 5.61
N THR A 101 6.26 5.68 5.13
CA THR A 101 7.42 5.38 5.97
C THR A 101 8.08 6.65 6.48
N TYR A 102 8.18 7.69 5.66
CA TYR A 102 8.67 9.00 6.08
C TYR A 102 7.81 9.55 7.22
N ALA A 103 6.49 9.57 7.05
CA ALA A 103 5.55 10.01 8.08
C ALA A 103 5.61 9.17 9.35
N ALA A 104 5.84 7.86 9.25
CA ALA A 104 6.01 7.00 10.43
C ALA A 104 7.21 7.44 11.28
N VAL A 105 8.32 7.86 10.65
CA VAL A 105 9.48 8.41 11.37
C VAL A 105 9.14 9.75 12.04
N GLU A 106 8.37 10.62 11.36
CA GLU A 106 7.90 11.88 11.94
C GLU A 106 7.01 11.64 13.17
N VAL A 107 6.09 10.66 13.09
CA VAL A 107 5.22 10.26 14.22
C VAL A 107 6.07 9.77 15.39
N ILE A 108 7.03 8.88 15.17
CA ILE A 108 7.92 8.38 16.22
C ILE A 108 8.70 9.53 16.86
N ALA A 109 9.25 10.43 16.06
CA ALA A 109 9.98 11.60 16.56
C ALA A 109 9.10 12.52 17.41
N ALA A 110 7.83 12.74 17.00
CA ALA A 110 6.87 13.51 17.76
C ALA A 110 6.53 12.82 19.10
N GLY A 111 6.35 11.50 19.09
CA GLY A 111 6.08 10.71 20.29
C GLY A 111 7.24 10.78 21.30
N ILE A 112 8.49 10.64 20.83
CA ILE A 112 9.70 10.78 21.64
C ILE A 112 9.79 12.19 22.26
N ALA A 113 9.54 13.22 21.45
CA ALA A 113 9.58 14.61 21.94
C ALA A 113 8.54 14.87 23.03
N LYS A 114 7.32 14.32 22.87
CA LYS A 114 6.24 14.43 23.85
C LYS A 114 6.51 13.63 25.13
N ALA A 115 7.00 12.42 24.99
CA ALA A 115 7.32 11.53 26.12
C ALA A 115 8.55 12.00 26.91
N GLY A 116 9.45 12.77 26.26
CA GLY A 116 10.74 13.19 26.84
C GLY A 116 11.71 12.01 27.03
N SER A 117 11.51 10.90 26.35
CA SER A 117 12.33 9.69 26.47
C SER A 117 12.48 8.99 25.12
N THR A 118 13.68 8.46 24.85
CA THR A 118 13.97 7.59 23.70
C THR A 118 13.91 6.11 24.06
N ASP A 119 13.94 5.78 25.35
CA ASP A 119 14.16 4.41 25.84
C ASP A 119 12.88 3.79 26.41
N ASP A 120 11.86 4.62 26.71
CA ASP A 120 10.57 4.21 27.23
C ASP A 120 9.53 4.13 26.10
N ALA A 121 9.44 2.98 25.46
CA ALA A 121 8.51 2.74 24.34
C ALA A 121 7.03 2.85 24.77
N GLU A 122 6.71 2.50 26.02
CA GLU A 122 5.33 2.59 26.55
C GLU A 122 4.94 4.06 26.73
N ALA A 123 5.83 4.90 27.28
CA ALA A 123 5.60 6.33 27.39
C ALA A 123 5.45 7.00 26.00
N VAL A 124 6.29 6.63 25.03
CA VAL A 124 6.17 7.12 23.64
C VAL A 124 4.83 6.73 23.04
N ALA A 125 4.42 5.48 23.15
CA ALA A 125 3.14 5.01 22.64
C ALA A 125 1.93 5.69 23.32
N ALA A 126 2.00 5.91 24.62
CA ALA A 126 0.98 6.65 25.37
C ALA A 126 0.88 8.11 24.91
N ALA A 127 2.02 8.77 24.71
CA ALA A 127 2.09 10.15 24.24
C ALA A 127 1.51 10.35 22.84
N LEU A 128 1.57 9.33 21.97
CA LEU A 128 0.97 9.35 20.64
C LEU A 128 -0.56 9.19 20.68
N LYS A 129 -1.10 8.59 21.73
CA LYS A 129 -2.54 8.30 21.89
C LYS A 129 -3.28 9.37 22.70
N ASP A 130 -2.71 10.54 22.90
CA ASP A 130 -3.33 11.65 23.65
C ASP A 130 -4.43 12.41 22.86
N GLY A 131 -4.73 11.98 21.63
CA GLY A 131 -5.73 12.59 20.76
C GLY A 131 -5.28 13.87 20.06
N SER A 132 -4.04 14.28 20.24
CA SER A 132 -3.50 15.48 19.55
C SER A 132 -3.14 15.19 18.09
N GLU A 133 -3.26 16.21 17.24
CA GLU A 133 -2.83 16.14 15.85
C GLU A 133 -1.30 16.14 15.75
N ILE A 134 -0.76 15.23 14.96
CA ILE A 134 0.66 15.13 14.62
C ILE A 134 0.81 15.53 13.16
N PRO A 135 1.48 16.65 12.86
CA PRO A 135 1.75 17.05 11.48
C PRO A 135 2.78 16.12 10.86
N THR A 136 2.48 15.62 9.66
CA THR A 136 3.36 14.73 8.92
C THR A 136 3.37 15.05 7.43
N ALA A 137 4.30 14.46 6.70
CA ALA A 137 4.37 14.57 5.23
C ALA A 137 3.15 14.01 4.49
N ILE A 138 2.29 13.24 5.15
CA ILE A 138 1.04 12.73 4.56
C ILE A 138 -0.21 13.40 5.12
N GLY A 139 -0.03 14.52 5.81
CA GLY A 139 -1.08 15.27 6.49
C GLY A 139 -1.03 15.12 8.00
N LYS A 140 -2.07 15.63 8.66
CA LYS A 140 -2.18 15.53 10.12
C LYS A 140 -2.75 14.17 10.51
N LEU A 141 -2.08 13.49 11.42
CA LEU A 141 -2.48 12.20 11.94
C LEU A 141 -2.90 12.33 13.41
N THR A 142 -3.91 11.58 13.81
CA THR A 142 -4.37 11.48 15.19
C THR A 142 -4.62 10.02 15.52
N TYR A 143 -4.12 9.56 16.66
CA TYR A 143 -4.30 8.19 17.12
C TYR A 143 -5.33 8.09 18.22
N GLY A 144 -6.19 7.08 18.16
CA GLY A 144 -7.14 6.73 19.21
C GLY A 144 -6.51 5.90 20.31
N GLU A 145 -7.32 5.56 21.32
CA GLU A 145 -6.89 4.77 22.48
C GLU A 145 -6.33 3.39 22.11
N THR A 146 -6.85 2.78 21.03
CA THR A 146 -6.37 1.48 20.53
C THR A 146 -5.04 1.57 19.80
N GLY A 147 -4.61 2.79 19.41
CA GLY A 147 -3.42 3.03 18.59
C GLY A 147 -3.70 3.05 17.09
N ASP A 148 -4.96 2.97 16.69
CA ASP A 148 -5.38 3.15 15.31
C ASP A 148 -5.50 4.63 14.96
N LEU A 149 -5.32 4.97 13.69
CA LEU A 149 -5.65 6.32 13.20
C LEU A 149 -7.14 6.58 13.32
N THR A 150 -7.51 7.75 13.85
CA THR A 150 -8.93 8.14 14.01
C THR A 150 -9.60 8.48 12.68
N SER A 151 -8.81 8.80 11.66
CA SER A 151 -9.27 8.99 10.29
C SER A 151 -8.32 8.27 9.34
N GLN A 152 -8.80 7.21 8.72
CA GLN A 152 -8.12 6.54 7.61
C GLN A 152 -9.01 6.64 6.38
N SER A 153 -8.42 7.04 5.25
CA SER A 153 -9.07 6.90 3.97
C SER A 153 -8.36 5.82 3.17
N PHE A 154 -9.12 4.78 2.81
CA PHE A 154 -8.73 3.82 1.79
C PHE A 154 -9.44 4.17 0.51
N ALA A 155 -8.75 3.98 -0.61
CA ALA A 155 -9.31 4.16 -1.94
C ALA A 155 -9.14 2.86 -2.73
N VAL A 156 -10.00 2.70 -3.74
CA VAL A 156 -9.91 1.59 -4.67
C VAL A 156 -9.13 2.04 -5.89
N TYR A 157 -8.14 1.26 -6.25
CA TYR A 157 -7.28 1.49 -7.40
C TYR A 157 -7.38 0.35 -8.41
N LYS A 158 -7.02 0.65 -9.63
CA LYS A 158 -6.92 -0.31 -10.72
C LYS A 158 -5.60 -0.12 -11.45
N TRP A 159 -4.99 -1.18 -11.90
CA TRP A 159 -3.90 -1.13 -12.85
C TRP A 159 -4.45 -0.91 -14.26
N GLU A 160 -4.01 0.18 -14.92
CA GLU A 160 -4.44 0.56 -16.26
C GLU A 160 -3.27 1.19 -17.03
N ALA A 161 -2.94 0.61 -18.18
CA ALA A 161 -1.80 1.01 -19.01
C ALA A 161 -0.47 1.11 -18.21
N GLY A 162 -0.23 0.15 -17.32
CA GLY A 162 0.97 0.08 -16.50
C GLY A 162 1.05 1.12 -15.37
N LYS A 163 -0.06 1.77 -15.03
CA LYS A 163 -0.15 2.78 -13.97
C LYS A 163 -1.32 2.47 -13.04
N THR A 164 -1.22 2.95 -11.81
CA THR A 164 -2.35 2.92 -10.88
C THR A 164 -3.27 4.10 -11.14
N VAL A 165 -4.56 3.83 -11.33
CA VAL A 165 -5.61 4.84 -11.46
C VAL A 165 -6.68 4.60 -10.40
N SER A 166 -7.41 5.66 -10.00
CA SER A 166 -8.59 5.50 -9.13
C SER A 166 -9.63 4.66 -9.87
N ALA A 167 -10.24 3.72 -9.17
CA ALA A 167 -11.32 2.87 -9.70
C ALA A 167 -12.72 3.40 -9.31
N GLU A 168 -12.77 4.59 -8.70
CA GLU A 168 -14.00 5.31 -8.35
C GLU A 168 -14.52 6.15 -9.52
#